data_0107da78c62557c8603e14567efeecdd
#
_entry.id   0107da78c62557c8603e14567efeecdd
#
_cell.length_a   1.000
_cell.length_b   1.000
_cell.length_c   1.000
_cell.angle_alpha   90.00
_cell.angle_beta   90.00
_cell.angle_gamma   90.00
#
_symmetry.space_group_name_H-M   'P 1'
#
loop_
_entity.id
_entity.type
_entity.pdbx_description
1 polymer ?
#
loop_
_entity_poly.entity_id
_entity_poly.type
_entity_poly.pdbx_seq_one_letter_code
_entity_poly.pdbx_strand_id
1 'polypeptide(L)'
;MTYREWLKRREEDANKLPVFYAFNNEQFAEGMNGIGLTVDDTDKIYKLGNSGGFYRKVDAPIIRAFFDGGDKLKELMENEQGFAEEAFYYEMGNHEYHINWQGDWDVCNCFGCCDYGEDKGYVQYLKEMGYSEDVILAYRKARKRFLREAEKEGWY
;
A
#
# COMPACT_ATOMS: atom_id res chain seq x y z
N MET A 1 -4.11 11.98 -12.85
CA MET A 1 -4.13 11.73 -11.38
C MET A 1 -2.70 11.68 -10.89
N THR A 2 -2.40 12.33 -9.80
CA THR A 2 -1.09 12.24 -9.13
C THR A 2 -1.09 11.08 -8.12
N TYR A 3 0.11 10.63 -7.72
CA TYR A 3 0.22 9.58 -6.70
C TYR A 3 -0.39 10.02 -5.35
N ARG A 4 -0.22 11.29 -4.97
CA ARG A 4 -0.83 11.83 -3.73
C ARG A 4 -2.37 11.84 -3.79
N GLU A 5 -2.94 12.18 -4.94
CA GLU A 5 -4.39 12.10 -5.15
C GLU A 5 -4.88 10.66 -5.07
N TRP A 6 -4.12 9.71 -5.62
CA TRP A 6 -4.43 8.29 -5.53
C TRP A 6 -4.40 7.80 -4.08
N LEU A 7 -3.36 8.15 -3.31
CA LEU A 7 -3.25 7.80 -1.87
C LEU A 7 -4.45 8.35 -1.08
N LYS A 8 -4.78 9.61 -1.30
CA LYS A 8 -5.93 10.25 -0.64
C LYS A 8 -7.25 9.52 -0.94
N ARG A 9 -7.48 9.18 -2.20
CA ARG A 9 -8.67 8.40 -2.59
C ARG A 9 -8.69 7.02 -1.94
N ARG A 10 -7.55 6.34 -1.91
CA ARG A 10 -7.43 5.04 -1.24
C ARG A 10 -7.78 5.13 0.25
N GLU A 11 -7.29 6.17 0.93
CA GLU A 11 -7.62 6.41 2.35
C GLU A 11 -9.12 6.68 2.53
N GLU A 12 -9.70 7.54 1.71
CA GLU A 12 -11.14 7.83 1.74
C GLU A 12 -11.98 6.57 1.50
N ASP A 13 -11.60 5.74 0.54
CA ASP A 13 -12.28 4.49 0.24
C ASP A 13 -12.11 3.46 1.36
N ALA A 14 -10.92 3.37 1.96
CA ALA A 14 -10.68 2.50 3.12
C ALA A 14 -11.56 2.88 4.31
N ASN A 15 -11.74 4.18 4.57
CA ASN A 15 -12.57 4.68 5.66
C ASN A 15 -14.07 4.41 5.47
N LYS A 16 -14.51 4.12 4.25
CA LYS A 16 -15.90 3.76 3.93
C LYS A 16 -16.17 2.26 3.99
N LEU A 17 -15.15 1.44 4.16
CA LEU A 17 -15.32 -0.02 4.23
C LEU A 17 -16.17 -0.42 5.44
N PRO A 18 -17.10 -1.39 5.28
CA PRO A 18 -17.93 -1.89 6.36
C PRO A 18 -17.13 -2.85 7.28
N VAL A 19 -16.06 -2.35 7.87
CA VAL A 19 -15.12 -3.07 8.74
C VAL A 19 -15.10 -2.42 10.10
N PHE A 20 -15.15 -3.21 11.16
CA PHE A 20 -14.84 -2.74 12.51
C PHE A 20 -13.57 -3.43 13.02
N TYR A 21 -12.87 -2.75 13.94
CA TYR A 21 -11.64 -3.26 14.55
C TYR A 21 -11.89 -3.54 16.03
N ALA A 22 -11.40 -4.69 16.52
CA ALA A 22 -11.51 -5.09 17.90
C ALA A 22 -10.23 -5.82 18.35
N PHE A 23 -9.69 -5.38 19.48
CA PHE A 23 -8.49 -5.94 20.09
C PHE A 23 -8.75 -6.53 21.47
N ASN A 24 -10.01 -6.52 21.91
CA ASN A 24 -10.51 -7.14 23.13
C ASN A 24 -12.00 -7.52 22.98
N ASN A 25 -12.53 -8.25 23.95
CA ASN A 25 -13.91 -8.75 23.92
C ASN A 25 -14.96 -7.63 23.98
N GLU A 26 -14.69 -6.56 24.72
CA GLU A 26 -15.59 -5.42 24.80
C GLU A 26 -15.74 -4.71 23.47
N GLN A 27 -14.60 -4.41 22.81
CA GLN A 27 -14.59 -3.81 21.47
C GLN A 27 -15.25 -4.72 20.43
N PHE A 28 -15.06 -6.03 20.55
CA PHE A 28 -15.71 -6.99 19.68
C PHE A 28 -17.24 -6.97 19.81
N ALA A 29 -17.75 -6.96 21.05
CA ALA A 29 -19.20 -6.88 21.31
C ALA A 29 -19.79 -5.57 20.78
N GLU A 30 -19.13 -4.43 21.00
CA GLU A 30 -19.54 -3.12 20.47
C GLU A 30 -19.53 -3.11 18.94
N GLY A 31 -18.49 -3.66 18.31
CA GLY A 31 -18.37 -3.76 16.87
C GLY A 31 -19.46 -4.62 16.25
N MET A 32 -19.75 -5.78 16.83
CA MET A 32 -20.84 -6.66 16.41
C MET A 32 -22.20 -5.98 16.52
N ASN A 33 -22.48 -5.29 17.62
CA ASN A 33 -23.69 -4.49 17.75
C ASN A 33 -23.79 -3.40 16.68
N GLY A 34 -22.69 -2.73 16.36
CA GLY A 34 -22.65 -1.67 15.35
C GLY A 34 -23.01 -2.15 13.94
N ILE A 35 -22.82 -3.43 13.64
CA ILE A 35 -23.19 -4.05 12.35
C ILE A 35 -24.49 -4.89 12.43
N GLY A 36 -25.24 -4.76 13.53
CA GLY A 36 -26.53 -5.42 13.71
C GLY A 36 -26.43 -6.90 14.10
N LEU A 37 -25.32 -7.34 14.66
CA LEU A 37 -25.06 -8.70 15.10
C LEU A 37 -24.80 -8.77 16.61
N THR A 38 -24.70 -9.98 17.13
CA THR A 38 -24.28 -10.25 18.52
C THR A 38 -22.97 -11.03 18.55
N VAL A 39 -22.35 -11.17 19.70
CA VAL A 39 -21.11 -11.93 19.90
C VAL A 39 -21.23 -13.43 19.51
N ASP A 40 -22.45 -13.95 19.47
CA ASP A 40 -22.74 -15.34 19.08
C ASP A 40 -22.82 -15.55 17.57
N ASP A 41 -22.88 -14.47 16.79
CA ASP A 41 -23.02 -14.51 15.32
C ASP A 41 -21.67 -14.63 14.59
N THR A 42 -20.70 -15.32 15.14
CA THR A 42 -19.35 -15.48 14.57
C THR A 42 -19.33 -16.21 13.22
N ASP A 43 -20.36 -16.99 12.91
CA ASP A 43 -20.55 -17.65 11.62
C ASP A 43 -20.94 -16.68 10.49
N LYS A 44 -21.34 -15.46 10.82
CA LYS A 44 -21.78 -14.42 9.88
C LYS A 44 -20.71 -13.40 9.51
N ILE A 45 -19.50 -13.54 10.05
CA ILE A 45 -18.40 -12.61 9.85
C ILE A 45 -17.15 -13.31 9.32
N TYR A 46 -16.29 -12.51 8.67
CA TYR A 46 -14.91 -12.85 8.34
C TYR A 46 -13.93 -11.95 9.07
N LYS A 47 -12.72 -12.44 9.29
CA LYS A 47 -11.57 -11.63 9.71
C LYS A 47 -10.94 -10.95 8.50
N LEU A 48 -10.51 -9.71 8.67
CA LEU A 48 -9.66 -9.02 7.69
C LEU A 48 -8.19 -9.38 7.97
N GLY A 49 -7.75 -10.54 7.53
CA GLY A 49 -6.42 -11.05 7.81
C GLY A 49 -6.09 -11.06 9.30
N ASN A 50 -4.90 -10.61 9.65
CA ASN A 50 -4.42 -10.48 11.03
C ASN A 50 -4.48 -9.03 11.56
N SER A 51 -5.27 -8.16 10.91
CA SER A 51 -5.34 -6.73 11.23
C SER A 51 -6.13 -6.40 12.50
N GLY A 52 -6.91 -7.36 13.04
CA GLY A 52 -7.91 -7.11 14.06
C GLY A 52 -9.24 -6.59 13.51
N GLY A 53 -9.38 -6.52 12.19
CA GLY A 53 -10.60 -6.13 11.49
C GLY A 53 -11.57 -7.29 11.26
N PHE A 54 -12.87 -6.97 11.28
CA PHE A 54 -13.96 -7.91 11.04
C PHE A 54 -15.01 -7.26 10.14
N TYR A 55 -15.65 -8.06 9.29
CA TYR A 55 -16.73 -7.62 8.43
C TYR A 55 -17.75 -8.73 8.21
N ARG A 56 -18.97 -8.36 7.85
CA ARG A 56 -20.02 -9.34 7.55
C ARG A 56 -19.69 -10.09 6.26
N LYS A 57 -19.97 -11.38 6.21
CA LYS A 57 -19.80 -12.20 5.00
C LYS A 57 -20.56 -11.64 3.80
N VAL A 58 -21.73 -11.03 4.02
CA VAL A 58 -22.51 -10.38 2.97
C VAL A 58 -21.81 -9.18 2.34
N ASP A 59 -20.87 -8.56 3.03
CA ASP A 59 -20.09 -7.41 2.56
C ASP A 59 -18.76 -7.83 1.89
N ALA A 60 -18.45 -9.13 1.82
CA ALA A 60 -17.24 -9.64 1.21
C ALA A 60 -16.99 -9.12 -0.23
N PRO A 61 -17.99 -8.98 -1.11
CA PRO A 61 -17.78 -8.37 -2.43
C PRO A 61 -17.24 -6.94 -2.37
N ILE A 62 -17.69 -6.13 -1.41
CA ILE A 62 -17.22 -4.75 -1.21
C ILE A 62 -15.75 -4.74 -0.79
N ILE A 63 -15.39 -5.59 0.18
CA ILE A 63 -14.01 -5.73 0.66
C ILE A 63 -13.09 -6.20 -0.47
N ARG A 64 -13.52 -7.21 -1.22
CA ARG A 64 -12.76 -7.75 -2.36
C ARG A 64 -12.53 -6.70 -3.44
N ALA A 65 -13.54 -5.94 -3.81
CA ALA A 65 -13.44 -4.87 -4.80
C ALA A 65 -12.45 -3.78 -4.37
N PHE A 66 -12.39 -3.46 -3.09
CA PHE A 66 -11.41 -2.51 -2.57
C PHE A 66 -9.97 -3.02 -2.76
N PHE A 67 -9.68 -4.28 -2.41
CA PHE A 67 -8.34 -4.84 -2.57
C PHE A 67 -7.97 -5.08 -4.03
N ASP A 68 -8.90 -5.46 -4.88
CA ASP A 68 -8.71 -5.59 -6.33
C ASP A 68 -8.36 -4.23 -6.98
N GLY A 69 -8.74 -3.12 -6.34
CA GLY A 69 -8.32 -1.79 -6.75
C GLY A 69 -6.81 -1.55 -6.71
N GLY A 70 -6.04 -2.43 -6.05
CA GLY A 70 -4.58 -2.44 -6.10
C GLY A 70 -4.02 -2.69 -7.50
N ASP A 71 -4.73 -3.45 -8.34
CA ASP A 71 -4.34 -3.69 -9.74
C ASP A 71 -4.33 -2.39 -10.56
N LYS A 72 -5.18 -1.43 -10.19
CA LYS A 72 -5.19 -0.09 -10.81
C LYS A 72 -3.93 0.71 -10.54
N LEU A 73 -3.24 0.47 -9.43
CA LEU A 73 -1.96 1.12 -9.14
C LEU A 73 -0.92 0.74 -10.20
N LYS A 74 -0.82 -0.54 -10.54
CA LYS A 74 0.10 -1.00 -11.58
C LYS A 74 -0.21 -0.39 -12.94
N GLU A 75 -1.49 -0.31 -13.29
CA GLU A 75 -1.95 0.34 -14.52
C GLU A 75 -1.57 1.83 -14.56
N LEU A 76 -1.74 2.56 -13.46
CA LEU A 76 -1.34 3.96 -13.34
C LEU A 76 0.19 4.12 -13.43
N MET A 77 0.95 3.25 -12.78
CA MET A 77 2.42 3.23 -12.86
C MET A 77 2.92 3.07 -14.31
N GLU A 78 2.26 2.21 -15.08
CA GLU A 78 2.66 1.91 -16.46
C GLU A 78 2.19 2.96 -17.47
N ASN A 79 1.01 3.54 -17.29
CA ASN A 79 0.33 4.30 -18.34
C ASN A 79 0.15 5.79 -18.05
N GLU A 80 0.16 6.20 -16.81
CA GLU A 80 -0.04 7.61 -16.47
C GLU A 80 1.30 8.35 -16.44
N GLN A 81 1.42 9.37 -17.29
CA GLN A 81 2.68 10.11 -17.43
C GLN A 81 3.10 10.78 -16.11
N GLY A 82 4.35 10.52 -15.69
CA GLY A 82 4.93 11.08 -14.48
C GLY A 82 4.46 10.44 -13.16
N PHE A 83 3.45 9.58 -13.20
CA PHE A 83 2.90 8.96 -12.01
C PHE A 83 3.93 8.08 -11.28
N ALA A 84 4.61 7.19 -12.00
CA ALA A 84 5.59 6.28 -11.41
C ALA A 84 6.78 7.02 -10.78
N GLU A 85 7.32 8.02 -11.44
CA GLU A 85 8.44 8.82 -10.92
C GLU A 85 8.03 9.54 -9.62
N GLU A 86 6.86 10.17 -9.60
CA GLU A 86 6.33 10.85 -8.41
C GLU A 86 6.08 9.85 -7.27
N ALA A 87 5.50 8.69 -7.58
CA ALA A 87 5.22 7.64 -6.62
C ALA A 87 6.49 7.13 -5.92
N PHE A 88 7.50 6.81 -6.70
CA PHE A 88 8.79 6.37 -6.16
C PHE A 88 9.47 7.45 -5.33
N TYR A 89 9.49 8.68 -5.83
CA TYR A 89 10.07 9.81 -5.09
C TYR A 89 9.38 10.02 -3.73
N TYR A 90 8.05 9.94 -3.71
CA TYR A 90 7.26 10.07 -2.50
C TYR A 90 7.59 8.97 -1.48
N GLU A 91 7.64 7.71 -1.92
CA GLU A 91 7.93 6.59 -1.04
C GLU A 91 9.40 6.56 -0.59
N MET A 92 10.33 7.08 -1.38
CA MET A 92 11.71 7.30 -0.95
C MET A 92 11.78 8.26 0.24
N GLY A 93 10.95 9.30 0.25
CA GLY A 93 10.80 10.21 1.39
C GLY A 93 10.24 9.51 2.62
N ASN A 94 9.17 8.74 2.45
CA ASN A 94 8.54 8.01 3.54
C ASN A 94 9.46 6.98 4.21
N HIS A 95 10.37 6.39 3.46
CA HIS A 95 11.26 5.33 3.93
C HIS A 95 12.71 5.80 4.17
N GLU A 96 12.93 7.12 4.23
CA GLU A 96 14.26 7.68 4.50
C GLU A 96 15.37 7.06 3.62
N TYR A 97 15.08 6.94 2.33
CA TYR A 97 15.86 6.17 1.35
C TYR A 97 17.37 6.49 1.38
N HIS A 98 17.74 7.75 1.67
CA HIS A 98 19.12 8.22 1.70
C HIS A 98 19.98 7.61 2.81
N ILE A 99 19.36 7.09 3.88
CA ILE A 99 20.04 6.45 5.01
C ILE A 99 19.57 4.99 5.24
N ASN A 100 18.65 4.51 4.43
CA ASN A 100 18.04 3.20 4.60
C ASN A 100 18.73 2.15 3.71
N TRP A 101 19.46 1.22 4.32
CA TRP A 101 20.16 0.16 3.58
C TRP A 101 19.21 -0.83 2.89
N GLN A 102 17.94 -0.91 3.31
CA GLN A 102 16.87 -1.69 2.67
C GLN A 102 15.94 -0.82 1.80
N GLY A 103 16.37 0.38 1.45
CA GLY A 103 15.52 1.37 0.78
C GLY A 103 14.88 0.88 -0.51
N ASP A 104 15.59 0.12 -1.33
CA ASP A 104 15.03 -0.43 -2.57
C ASP A 104 13.90 -1.42 -2.28
N TRP A 105 14.05 -2.28 -1.26
CA TRP A 105 13.00 -3.21 -0.88
C TRP A 105 11.78 -2.47 -0.30
N ASP A 106 12.01 -1.54 0.65
CA ASP A 106 10.93 -0.80 1.30
C ASP A 106 10.09 -0.02 0.28
N VAL A 107 10.73 0.65 -0.65
CA VAL A 107 10.03 1.39 -1.72
C VAL A 107 9.30 0.42 -2.65
N CYS A 108 9.96 -0.62 -3.14
CA CYS A 108 9.34 -1.58 -4.05
C CYS A 108 8.20 -2.37 -3.40
N ASN A 109 8.27 -2.60 -2.09
CA ASN A 109 7.20 -3.26 -1.33
C ASN A 109 5.88 -2.45 -1.39
N CYS A 110 5.94 -1.13 -1.47
CA CYS A 110 4.76 -0.29 -1.66
C CYS A 110 4.02 -0.56 -2.99
N PHE A 111 4.69 -1.17 -3.94
CA PHE A 111 4.19 -1.42 -5.29
C PHE A 111 4.04 -2.92 -5.63
N GLY A 112 4.06 -3.79 -4.61
CA GLY A 112 3.74 -5.20 -4.74
C GLY A 112 4.89 -6.20 -4.54
N CYS A 113 6.11 -5.73 -4.21
CA CYS A 113 7.21 -6.63 -3.87
C CYS A 113 6.97 -7.34 -2.54
N CYS A 114 7.13 -8.67 -2.54
CA CYS A 114 6.94 -9.51 -1.35
C CYS A 114 8.23 -10.21 -0.88
N ASP A 115 9.35 -10.01 -1.58
CA ASP A 115 10.62 -10.70 -1.30
C ASP A 115 11.37 -10.06 -0.13
N TYR A 116 10.95 -10.41 1.08
CA TYR A 116 11.61 -9.93 2.30
C TYR A 116 12.96 -10.62 2.52
N GLY A 117 13.98 -9.82 2.84
CA GLY A 117 15.29 -10.32 3.31
C GLY A 117 16.33 -10.60 2.21
N GLU A 118 16.01 -10.35 0.94
CA GLU A 118 16.96 -10.44 -0.16
C GLU A 118 17.24 -9.05 -0.74
N ASP A 119 18.48 -8.59 -0.68
CA ASP A 119 18.88 -7.34 -1.32
C ASP A 119 19.19 -7.60 -2.81
N LYS A 120 18.16 -7.52 -3.63
CA LYS A 120 18.25 -7.69 -5.08
C LYS A 120 18.43 -6.38 -5.85
N GLY A 121 18.18 -5.26 -5.18
CA GLY A 121 18.09 -3.94 -5.82
C GLY A 121 16.79 -3.72 -6.61
N TYR A 122 16.46 -2.46 -6.86
CA TYR A 122 15.18 -2.07 -7.47
C TYR A 122 14.96 -2.63 -8.88
N VAL A 123 16.00 -2.74 -9.67
CA VAL A 123 15.87 -3.25 -11.07
C VAL A 123 15.30 -4.67 -11.06
N GLN A 124 15.85 -5.54 -10.22
CA GLN A 124 15.42 -6.93 -10.13
C GLN A 124 14.02 -7.03 -9.52
N TYR A 125 13.74 -6.30 -8.44
CA TYR A 125 12.41 -6.28 -7.83
C TYR A 125 11.32 -5.86 -8.82
N LEU A 126 11.54 -4.77 -9.55
CA LEU A 126 10.55 -4.27 -10.50
C LEU A 126 10.36 -5.23 -11.69
N LYS A 127 11.45 -5.85 -12.20
CA LYS A 127 11.35 -6.88 -13.23
C LYS A 127 10.55 -8.11 -12.77
N GLU A 128 10.83 -8.61 -11.60
CA GLU A 128 10.12 -9.76 -11.02
C GLU A 128 8.63 -9.48 -10.80
N MET A 129 8.28 -8.23 -10.47
CA MET A 129 6.88 -7.79 -10.37
C MET A 129 6.20 -7.55 -11.72
N GLY A 130 6.93 -7.67 -12.83
CA GLY A 130 6.40 -7.49 -14.19
C GLY A 130 6.25 -6.04 -14.61
N TYR A 131 6.94 -5.09 -13.99
CA TYR A 131 6.97 -3.70 -14.43
C TYR A 131 7.86 -3.53 -15.68
N SER A 132 7.50 -2.56 -16.53
CA SER A 132 8.22 -2.24 -17.75
C SER A 132 9.55 -1.53 -17.49
N GLU A 133 10.39 -1.47 -18.54
CA GLU A 133 11.62 -0.68 -18.52
C GLU A 133 11.35 0.82 -18.29
N ASP A 134 10.21 1.35 -18.73
CA ASP A 134 9.82 2.74 -18.50
C ASP A 134 9.58 3.01 -17.00
N VAL A 135 8.97 2.08 -16.29
CA VAL A 135 8.79 2.18 -14.83
C VAL A 135 10.12 2.07 -14.09
N ILE A 136 11.01 1.18 -14.54
CA ILE A 136 12.38 1.06 -14.00
C ILE A 136 13.15 2.36 -14.21
N LEU A 137 13.04 2.97 -15.38
CA LEU A 137 13.64 4.27 -15.67
C LEU A 137 13.06 5.38 -14.76
N ALA A 138 11.76 5.35 -14.49
CA ALA A 138 11.12 6.28 -13.58
C ALA A 138 11.68 6.16 -12.14
N TYR A 139 11.91 4.93 -11.67
CA TYR A 139 12.59 4.69 -10.39
C TYR A 139 13.99 5.31 -10.36
N ARG A 140 14.77 5.08 -11.41
CA ARG A 140 16.13 5.61 -11.52
C ARG A 140 16.16 7.14 -11.50
N LYS A 141 15.22 7.79 -12.18
CA LYS A 141 15.07 9.25 -12.18
C LYS A 141 14.69 9.77 -10.78
N ALA A 142 13.71 9.15 -10.15
CA ALA A 142 13.28 9.50 -8.80
C ALA A 142 14.44 9.35 -7.81
N ARG A 143 15.17 8.25 -7.86
CA ARG A 143 16.33 7.97 -7.03
C ARG A 143 17.43 9.03 -7.19
N LYS A 144 17.79 9.33 -8.42
CA LYS A 144 18.82 10.34 -8.72
C LYS A 144 18.43 11.73 -8.19
N ARG A 145 17.19 12.10 -8.39
CA ARG A 145 16.63 13.37 -7.89
C ARG A 145 16.63 13.40 -6.37
N PHE A 146 16.09 12.35 -5.73
CA PHE A 146 15.98 12.27 -4.28
C PHE A 146 17.34 12.33 -3.57
N LEU A 147 18.31 11.56 -4.01
CA LEU A 147 19.65 11.53 -3.43
C LEU A 147 20.40 12.87 -3.62
N ARG A 148 20.21 13.52 -4.76
CA ARG A 148 20.79 14.86 -5.00
C ARG A 148 20.19 15.91 -4.06
N GLU A 149 18.88 15.88 -3.85
CA GLU A 149 18.21 16.78 -2.92
C GLU A 149 18.64 16.51 -1.47
N ALA A 150 18.74 15.24 -1.07
CA ALA A 150 19.21 14.83 0.25
C ALA A 150 20.65 15.37 0.53
N GLU A 151 21.52 15.26 -0.45
CA GLU A 151 22.90 15.78 -0.36
C GLU A 151 22.91 17.31 -0.23
N LYS A 152 22.16 18.00 -1.09
CA LYS A 152 22.07 19.46 -1.09
C LYS A 152 21.50 20.02 0.20
N GLU A 153 20.45 19.40 0.73
CA GLU A 153 19.76 19.82 1.95
C GLU A 153 20.39 19.28 3.24
N GLY A 154 21.40 18.42 3.13
CA GLY A 154 22.11 17.85 4.29
C GLY A 154 21.27 16.93 5.15
N TRP A 155 20.45 16.08 4.54
CA TRP A 155 19.57 15.15 5.26
C TRP A 155 20.29 13.94 5.88
N TYR A 156 21.57 13.80 5.64
CA TYR A 156 22.37 12.69 6.18
C TYR A 156 22.68 12.86 7.67
#